data_bb1e55bb15488d88319d9770e96e44f2
#
_entry.id   bb1e55bb15488d88319d9770e96e44f2
#
_cell.length_a   1.000
_cell.length_b   1.000
_cell.length_c   1.000
_cell.angle_alpha   90.00
_cell.angle_beta   90.00
_cell.angle_gamma   90.00
#
_symmetry.space_group_name_H-M   'P 1'
#
loop_
_entity.id
_entity.type
_entity.pdbx_description
1 polymer ?
#
loop_
_entity_poly.entity_id
_entity_poly.type
_entity_poly.pdbx_seq_one_letter_code
_entity_poly.pdbx_strand_id
1 'polypeptide(L)'
;MMTEYIRISGIVTEIHWINPHSWIFLEVTDAEGGSAVWALEGASVTELRRRGWVEDSVEPGDRISARCHQLRDRSNGCLLGYVTPEGGEEKLFD
;
A
#
# COMPACT_ATOMS: atom_id res chain seq x y z
N MET A 1 10.23 13.94 -11.37
CA MET A 1 8.91 14.47 -11.03
C MET A 1 7.95 13.35 -10.70
N MET A 2 7.21 13.49 -9.65
CA MET A 2 6.21 12.49 -9.27
C MET A 2 5.04 12.55 -10.24
N THR A 3 4.54 11.39 -10.59
CA THR A 3 3.34 11.29 -11.41
C THR A 3 2.11 11.51 -10.54
N GLU A 4 0.95 11.49 -11.16
CA GLU A 4 -0.29 11.54 -10.42
C GLU A 4 -0.45 10.27 -9.59
N TYR A 5 -1.26 10.35 -8.56
CA TYR A 5 -1.65 9.15 -7.82
C TYR A 5 -2.50 8.25 -8.72
N ILE A 6 -2.21 6.97 -8.63
CA ILE A 6 -3.14 5.96 -9.13
C ILE A 6 -3.82 5.32 -7.92
N ARG A 7 -4.98 4.75 -8.14
CA ARG A 7 -5.71 4.04 -7.09
C ARG A 7 -5.71 2.56 -7.44
N ILE A 8 -5.30 1.74 -6.47
CA ILE A 8 -5.36 0.30 -6.61
C ILE A 8 -6.05 -0.28 -5.39
N SER A 9 -6.63 -1.46 -5.56
CA SER A 9 -7.31 -2.16 -4.48
C SER A 9 -6.99 -3.64 -4.59
N GLY A 10 -6.95 -4.32 -3.49
CA GLY A 10 -6.68 -5.75 -3.50
C GLY A 10 -6.60 -6.33 -2.10
N ILE A 11 -6.05 -7.54 -2.04
CA ILE A 11 -5.89 -8.29 -0.81
C ILE A 11 -4.43 -8.23 -0.38
N VAL A 12 -4.19 -7.87 0.86
CA VAL A 12 -2.84 -7.84 1.43
C VAL A 12 -2.34 -9.27 1.54
N THR A 13 -1.17 -9.53 0.97
CA THR A 13 -0.55 -10.85 1.07
C THR A 13 0.56 -10.86 2.12
N GLU A 14 1.19 -9.71 2.35
CA GLU A 14 2.35 -9.64 3.24
C GLU A 14 2.55 -8.20 3.70
N ILE A 15 3.02 -8.03 4.93
CA ILE A 15 3.37 -6.73 5.50
C ILE A 15 4.79 -6.83 6.03
N HIS A 16 5.62 -5.83 5.70
CA HIS A 16 6.94 -5.66 6.31
C HIS A 16 6.91 -4.37 7.12
N TRP A 17 6.76 -4.51 8.41
CA TRP A 17 6.69 -3.39 9.36
C TRP A 17 8.10 -3.13 9.86
N ILE A 18 8.88 -2.39 9.07
CA ILE A 18 10.31 -2.21 9.31
C ILE A 18 10.75 -0.79 9.00
N ASN A 19 11.94 -0.43 9.47
CA ASN A 19 12.64 0.80 9.12
C ASN A 19 13.71 0.49 8.08
N PRO A 20 14.07 1.38 7.19
CA PRO A 20 13.58 2.76 7.08
C PRO A 20 12.27 2.89 6.30
N HIS A 21 11.82 1.85 5.61
CA HIS A 21 10.60 1.89 4.81
C HIS A 21 9.81 0.62 5.04
N SER A 22 8.54 0.79 5.40
CA SER A 22 7.61 -0.34 5.51
C SER A 22 7.06 -0.69 4.14
N TRP A 23 6.60 -1.92 3.99
CA TRP A 23 6.08 -2.42 2.71
C TRP A 23 4.77 -3.15 2.89
N ILE A 24 3.85 -2.90 1.97
CA ILE A 24 2.62 -3.69 1.85
C ILE A 24 2.68 -4.38 0.50
N PHE A 25 2.47 -5.70 0.51
CA PHE A 25 2.36 -6.47 -0.73
C PHE A 25 0.88 -6.77 -0.95
N LEU A 26 0.39 -6.41 -2.14
CA LEU A 26 -1.03 -6.41 -2.43
C LEU A 26 -1.30 -7.23 -3.68
N GLU A 27 -2.19 -8.21 -3.58
CA GLU A 27 -2.63 -8.93 -4.77
C GLU A 27 -3.77 -8.16 -5.42
N VAL A 28 -3.55 -7.72 -6.65
CA VAL A 28 -4.50 -6.91 -7.40
C VAL A 28 -5.02 -7.73 -8.57
N THR A 29 -6.34 -7.82 -8.68
CA THR A 29 -6.99 -8.54 -9.78
C THR A 29 -7.34 -7.56 -10.87
N ASP A 30 -7.01 -7.89 -12.11
CA ASP A 30 -7.33 -7.05 -13.26
C ASP A 30 -8.70 -7.39 -13.83
N ALA A 31 -9.10 -6.63 -14.86
CA ALA A 31 -10.44 -6.77 -15.45
C ALA A 31 -10.65 -8.11 -16.16
N GLU A 32 -9.57 -8.77 -16.56
CA GLU A 32 -9.65 -10.07 -17.23
C GLU A 32 -9.58 -11.25 -16.26
N GLY A 33 -9.54 -10.98 -14.96
CA GLY A 33 -9.48 -12.03 -13.96
C GLY A 33 -8.07 -12.49 -13.62
N GLY A 34 -7.05 -11.92 -14.24
CA GLY A 34 -5.67 -12.18 -13.87
C GLY A 34 -5.30 -11.43 -12.62
N SER A 35 -4.26 -11.85 -11.92
CA SER A 35 -3.81 -11.14 -10.73
C SER A 35 -2.31 -10.99 -10.72
N ALA A 36 -1.84 -9.98 -10.01
CA ALA A 36 -0.42 -9.70 -9.85
C ALA A 36 -0.19 -9.11 -8.47
N VAL A 37 0.99 -9.38 -7.91
CA VAL A 37 1.36 -8.81 -6.62
C VAL A 37 2.06 -7.48 -6.86
N TRP A 38 1.61 -6.46 -6.13
CA TRP A 38 2.21 -5.13 -6.17
C TRP A 38 2.95 -4.88 -4.87
N ALA A 39 4.15 -4.30 -4.98
CA ALA A 39 4.96 -3.92 -3.84
C ALA A 39 4.75 -2.44 -3.57
N LEU A 40 4.20 -2.11 -2.42
CA LEU A 40 3.86 -0.73 -2.05
C LEU A 40 4.80 -0.28 -0.94
N GLU A 41 5.60 0.75 -1.24
CA GLU A 41 6.56 1.27 -0.27
C GLU A 41 5.96 2.43 0.51
N GLY A 42 6.03 2.35 1.82
CA GLY A 42 5.53 3.40 2.71
C GLY A 42 6.61 3.97 3.59
N ALA A 43 6.21 4.73 4.60
CA ALA A 43 7.10 5.40 5.50
C ALA A 43 7.72 4.44 6.52
N SER A 44 8.64 4.96 7.33
CA SER A 44 9.24 4.21 8.43
C SER A 44 8.21 3.89 9.49
N VAL A 45 8.50 2.90 10.33
CA VAL A 45 7.65 2.56 11.46
C VAL A 45 7.42 3.78 12.36
N THR A 46 8.47 4.56 12.58
CA THR A 46 8.37 5.76 13.42
C THR A 46 7.36 6.76 12.87
N GLU A 47 7.42 7.03 11.56
CA GLU A 47 6.48 7.96 10.95
C GLU A 47 5.05 7.40 10.94
N LEU A 48 4.91 6.12 10.64
CA LEU A 48 3.58 5.50 10.60
C LEU A 48 2.91 5.56 11.97
N ARG A 49 3.67 5.33 13.05
CA ARG A 49 3.13 5.45 14.40
C ARG A 49 2.66 6.86 14.71
N ARG A 50 3.38 7.87 14.23
CA ARG A 50 2.96 9.26 14.41
C ARG A 50 1.66 9.53 13.69
N ARG A 51 1.36 8.83 12.61
CA ARG A 51 0.14 9.01 11.84
C ARG A 51 -1.00 8.12 12.33
N GLY A 52 -0.78 7.40 13.42
CA GLY A 52 -1.82 6.57 14.03
C GLY A 52 -1.86 5.14 13.56
N TRP A 53 -0.88 4.71 12.76
CA TRP A 53 -0.78 3.31 12.34
C TRP A 53 -0.06 2.50 13.39
N VAL A 54 -0.49 1.26 13.57
CA VAL A 54 0.21 0.29 14.42
C VAL A 54 0.44 -0.98 13.59
N GLU A 55 1.23 -1.89 14.12
CA GLU A 55 1.70 -3.05 13.37
C GLU A 55 0.55 -3.87 12.78
N ASP A 56 -0.55 -4.00 13.49
CA ASP A 56 -1.69 -4.80 13.04
C ASP A 56 -2.84 -3.97 12.47
N SER A 57 -2.61 -2.69 12.16
CA SER A 57 -3.62 -1.88 11.48
C SER A 57 -3.97 -2.44 10.11
N VAL A 58 -3.00 -3.05 9.44
CA VAL A 58 -3.19 -3.72 8.15
C VAL A 58 -2.53 -5.08 8.26
N GLU A 59 -3.26 -6.13 7.92
CA GLU A 59 -2.79 -7.50 8.08
C GLU A 59 -2.99 -8.31 6.80
N PRO A 60 -2.20 -9.37 6.61
CA PRO A 60 -2.45 -10.28 5.48
C PRO A 60 -3.89 -10.77 5.50
N GLY A 61 -4.50 -10.78 4.32
CA GLY A 61 -5.90 -11.15 4.17
C GLY A 61 -6.86 -9.98 4.14
N ASP A 62 -6.41 -8.80 4.58
CA ASP A 62 -7.26 -7.60 4.55
C ASP A 62 -7.43 -7.11 3.12
N ARG A 63 -8.63 -6.61 2.83
CA ARG A 63 -8.86 -5.87 1.58
C ARG A 63 -8.64 -4.39 1.86
N ILE A 64 -7.80 -3.76 1.05
CA ILE A 64 -7.51 -2.33 1.20
C ILE A 64 -7.55 -1.65 -0.16
N SER A 65 -7.67 -0.32 -0.12
CA SER A 65 -7.40 0.54 -1.27
C SER A 65 -6.20 1.39 -0.95
N ALA A 66 -5.47 1.77 -1.99
CA ALA A 66 -4.31 2.63 -1.83
C ALA A 66 -4.27 3.66 -2.95
N ARG A 67 -3.79 4.86 -2.62
CA ARG A 67 -3.42 5.86 -3.61
C ARG A 67 -1.91 5.99 -3.56
N CYS A 68 -1.27 5.80 -4.69
CA CYS A 68 0.20 5.73 -4.73
C CYS A 68 0.71 6.22 -6.08
N HIS A 69 2.02 6.48 -6.13
CA HIS A 69 2.70 6.88 -7.36
C HIS A 69 3.37 5.65 -7.95
N GLN A 70 2.90 5.20 -9.12
CA GLN A 70 3.49 4.03 -9.78
C GLN A 70 4.93 4.34 -10.20
N LEU A 71 5.79 3.33 -10.12
CA LEU A 71 7.17 3.48 -10.57
C LEU A 71 7.22 3.81 -12.06
N ARG A 72 8.25 4.55 -12.46
CA ARG A 72 8.36 5.07 -13.83
C ARG A 72 8.44 3.99 -14.89
N ASP A 73 9.02 2.85 -14.53
CA ASP A 73 9.16 1.73 -15.47
C ASP A 73 7.86 0.95 -15.63
N ARG A 74 6.80 1.39 -14.97
CA ARG A 74 5.48 0.76 -15.01
C ARG A 74 5.45 -0.64 -14.44
N SER A 75 6.45 -1.02 -13.65
CA SER A 75 6.41 -2.27 -12.92
C SER A 75 5.31 -2.23 -11.86
N ASN A 76 5.01 -3.38 -11.26
CA ASN A 76 3.99 -3.49 -10.22
C ASN A 76 4.54 -3.04 -8.88
N GLY A 77 4.88 -1.76 -8.82
CA GLY A 77 5.43 -1.11 -7.65
C GLY A 77 4.91 0.30 -7.52
N CYS A 78 4.74 0.77 -6.30
CA CYS A 78 4.17 2.06 -6.02
C CYS A 78 4.78 2.66 -4.77
N LEU A 79 4.92 3.99 -4.80
CA LEU A 79 5.27 4.75 -3.60
C LEU A 79 3.97 5.20 -2.95
N LEU A 80 3.68 4.70 -1.77
CA LEU A 80 2.41 4.96 -1.09
C LEU A 80 2.25 6.43 -0.72
N GLY A 81 1.05 6.93 -0.96
CA GLY A 81 0.60 8.16 -0.36
C GLY A 81 -0.41 7.84 0.74
N TYR A 82 -1.51 7.20 0.39
CA TYR A 82 -2.62 6.96 1.30
C TYR A 82 -3.08 5.52 1.24
N VAL A 83 -3.55 5.02 2.38
CA VAL A 83 -4.15 3.69 2.49
C VAL A 83 -5.50 3.81 3.17
N THR A 84 -6.50 3.12 2.62
CA THR A 84 -7.83 3.01 3.22
C THR A 84 -8.05 1.56 3.61
N PRO A 85 -8.02 1.23 4.90
CA PRO A 85 -8.37 -0.11 5.35
C PRO A 85 -9.85 -0.39 5.06
N GLU A 86 -10.20 -1.65 4.93
CA GLU A 86 -11.60 -2.04 4.75
C GLU A 86 -12.41 -1.58 5.94
N GLY A 87 -13.48 -0.81 5.68
CA GLY A 87 -14.33 -0.27 6.73
C GLY A 87 -13.71 0.88 7.51
N GLY A 88 -12.53 1.34 7.11
CA GLY A 88 -11.83 2.41 7.80
C GLY A 88 -11.73 3.68 6.97
N GLU A 89 -10.99 4.64 7.50
CA GLU A 89 -10.79 5.91 6.84
C GLU A 89 -9.45 5.95 6.12
N GLU A 90 -9.40 6.72 5.05
CA GLU A 90 -8.15 6.95 4.33
C GLU A 90 -7.20 7.75 5.19
N LYS A 91 -5.98 7.26 5.35
CA LYS A 91 -4.92 7.96 6.10
C LYS A 91 -3.62 7.90 5.34
N LEU A 92 -2.79 8.89 5.58
CA LEU A 92 -1.45 8.98 4.98
C LEU A 92 -0.58 7.83 5.48
N PHE A 93 0.08 7.15 4.56
CA PHE A 93 0.97 6.02 4.84
C PHE A 93 2.40 6.33 4.36
N ASP A 94 2.66 7.59 4.14
CA ASP A 94 3.96 8.06 3.64
C ASP A 94 4.68 8.91 4.69
#